data_e0ff148a6251244d3c85b9f9cd6dcd1c
#
_entry.id   e0ff148a6251244d3c85b9f9cd6dcd1c
#
_cell.length_a   1.000
_cell.length_b   1.000
_cell.length_c   1.000
_cell.angle_alpha   90.00
_cell.angle_beta   90.00
_cell.angle_gamma   90.00
#
_symmetry.space_group_name_H-M   'P 1'
#
loop_
_entity.id
_entity.type
_entity.pdbx_description
1 polymer ?
#
loop_
_entity_poly.entity_id
_entity_poly.type
_entity_poly.pdbx_seq_one_letter_code
_entity_poly.pdbx_strand_id
1 'polypeptide(L)'
;KTNKLLLLGAITVLVCSSNALAQNNGNKLVSDNFDFAKRQMVHMLENIPQGEAKMPHSINGKGNTSCRSIYWWTSGFFPGILWYINEYTGDKTFESFAKKWTEKLEPVKTFKGNHDIGFMMYCSFGNAYRLTQNEKYKDILIQSAYSLATRFNPQVGTIKSWDSWRSWENKHVFKYPVIIDNMMNLELLFWASKATGDPSFRNIAISHAEKTMKYQIRKDGSSYHLACYDPETGNFIKGETSQGYSNESTWSRGQGWGIYGFTLCYRETKDPRFLKTAQRMADYYINHPNLPSDKIPWWDFDTHRPGFIPGKFSKTNKYIQNYRDASAASVTASALLELSSYVKDDKKKIYTETALQILTSLSSPEYRAEEGKNGNFILKHSTGAIPHGSEVDVPLIYADYYFLEALLRYNRMINNKPIL
;
A
#
# COMPACT_ATOMS: atom_id res chain seq x y z
N LYS A 1 23.01 47.53 21.72
CA LYS A 1 22.97 46.08 22.06
C LYS A 1 21.57 45.57 22.42
N THR A 2 20.63 46.44 22.81
CA THR A 2 19.26 46.08 23.27
C THR A 2 18.32 45.69 22.13
N ASN A 3 18.46 46.24 20.92
CA ASN A 3 17.56 45.96 19.77
C ASN A 3 17.77 44.57 19.12
N LYS A 4 18.98 43.98 19.22
CA LYS A 4 19.24 42.62 18.69
C LYS A 4 18.64 41.53 19.56
N LEU A 5 18.54 41.70 20.88
CA LEU A 5 17.92 40.73 21.79
C LEU A 5 16.38 40.68 21.62
N LEU A 6 15.75 41.83 21.39
CA LEU A 6 14.29 41.90 21.16
C LEU A 6 13.91 41.27 19.84
N LEU A 7 14.71 41.38 18.76
CA LEU A 7 14.44 40.76 17.48
C LEU A 7 14.61 39.23 17.51
N LEU A 8 15.62 38.72 18.23
CA LEU A 8 15.81 37.27 18.44
C LEU A 8 14.66 36.68 19.27
N GLY A 9 14.20 37.34 20.31
CA GLY A 9 13.09 36.90 21.13
C GLY A 9 11.76 36.82 20.33
N ALA A 10 11.49 37.85 19.53
CA ALA A 10 10.29 37.89 18.69
C ALA A 10 10.27 36.81 17.58
N ILE A 11 11.41 36.53 16.94
CA ILE A 11 11.55 35.47 15.94
C ILE A 11 11.39 34.09 16.59
N THR A 12 11.96 33.86 17.75
CA THR A 12 11.84 32.59 18.48
C THR A 12 10.40 32.31 18.91
N VAL A 13 9.67 33.33 19.39
CA VAL A 13 8.25 33.21 19.78
C VAL A 13 7.36 32.95 18.56
N LEU A 14 7.61 33.62 17.43
CA LEU A 14 6.87 33.41 16.19
C LEU A 14 7.08 31.98 15.60
N VAL A 15 8.31 31.48 15.64
CA VAL A 15 8.62 30.11 15.18
C VAL A 15 8.02 29.06 16.11
N CYS A 16 8.06 29.27 17.43
CA CYS A 16 7.41 28.35 18.37
C CYS A 16 5.90 28.35 18.24
N SER A 17 5.27 29.50 18.00
CA SER A 17 3.80 29.57 17.82
C SER A 17 3.35 28.97 16.48
N SER A 18 4.11 29.14 15.41
CA SER A 18 3.79 28.52 14.11
C SER A 18 3.94 26.99 14.14
N ASN A 19 4.97 26.47 14.81
CA ASN A 19 5.16 25.04 14.99
C ASN A 19 4.05 24.41 15.86
N ALA A 20 3.66 25.06 16.94
CA ALA A 20 2.56 24.60 17.80
C ALA A 20 1.22 24.59 17.05
N LEU A 21 0.94 25.59 16.22
CA LEU A 21 -0.26 25.65 15.40
C LEU A 21 -0.29 24.55 14.33
N ALA A 22 0.84 24.32 13.66
CA ALA A 22 0.97 23.26 12.66
C ALA A 22 0.81 21.87 13.29
N GLN A 23 1.37 21.63 14.46
CA GLN A 23 1.20 20.39 15.22
C GLN A 23 -0.25 20.19 15.66
N ASN A 24 -0.93 21.26 16.11
CA ASN A 24 -2.32 21.20 16.54
C ASN A 24 -3.26 20.86 15.36
N ASN A 25 -3.03 21.47 14.19
CA ASN A 25 -3.76 21.15 12.97
C ASN A 25 -3.49 19.71 12.51
N GLY A 26 -2.26 19.23 12.63
CA GLY A 26 -1.91 17.85 12.32
C GLY A 26 -2.59 16.84 13.25
N ASN A 27 -2.58 17.09 14.55
CA ASN A 27 -3.30 16.26 15.53
C ASN A 27 -4.81 16.22 15.26
N LYS A 28 -5.42 17.37 14.90
CA LYS A 28 -6.82 17.45 14.54
C LYS A 28 -7.13 16.65 13.26
N LEU A 29 -6.30 16.74 12.23
CA LEU A 29 -6.46 15.94 11.01
C LEU A 29 -6.50 14.45 11.36
N VAL A 30 -5.58 13.99 12.20
CA VAL A 30 -5.51 12.58 12.60
C VAL A 30 -6.72 12.18 13.43
N SER A 31 -7.06 12.94 14.48
CA SER A 31 -8.19 12.60 15.37
C SER A 31 -9.52 12.55 14.63
N ASP A 32 -9.82 13.56 13.81
CA ASP A 32 -11.09 13.65 13.07
C ASP A 32 -11.28 12.43 12.13
N ASN A 33 -10.20 11.94 11.53
CA ASN A 33 -10.26 10.79 10.64
C ASN A 33 -10.32 9.45 11.38
N PHE A 34 -9.63 9.29 12.51
CA PHE A 34 -9.78 8.08 13.33
C PHE A 34 -11.14 8.00 14.01
N ASP A 35 -11.70 9.11 14.47
CA ASP A 35 -13.06 9.17 15.03
C ASP A 35 -14.10 8.81 13.97
N PHE A 36 -13.95 9.33 12.75
CA PHE A 36 -14.78 8.95 11.62
C PHE A 36 -14.62 7.46 11.27
N ALA A 37 -13.39 6.97 11.13
CA ALA A 37 -13.10 5.58 10.82
C ALA A 37 -13.70 4.62 11.86
N LYS A 38 -13.61 4.98 13.13
CA LYS A 38 -14.21 4.21 14.24
C LYS A 38 -15.72 4.04 14.03
N ARG A 39 -16.46 5.14 13.79
CA ARG A 39 -17.91 5.07 13.57
C ARG A 39 -18.25 4.30 12.29
N GLN A 40 -17.54 4.55 11.22
CA GLN A 40 -17.74 3.89 9.93
C GLN A 40 -17.52 2.37 10.02
N MET A 41 -16.50 1.92 10.76
CA MET A 41 -16.25 0.49 10.99
C MET A 41 -17.27 -0.17 11.92
N VAL A 42 -17.88 0.55 12.85
CA VAL A 42 -19.04 0.04 13.61
C VAL A 42 -20.20 -0.27 12.65
N HIS A 43 -20.57 0.67 11.77
CA HIS A 43 -21.59 0.41 10.75
C HIS A 43 -21.21 -0.76 9.83
N MET A 44 -19.94 -0.90 9.45
CA MET A 44 -19.49 -2.04 8.64
C MET A 44 -19.68 -3.36 9.40
N LEU A 45 -19.27 -3.44 10.66
CA LEU A 45 -19.37 -4.65 11.50
C LEU A 45 -20.83 -5.10 11.70
N GLU A 46 -21.78 -4.16 11.79
CA GLU A 46 -23.21 -4.43 11.91
C GLU A 46 -23.83 -4.97 10.62
N ASN A 47 -23.28 -4.58 9.46
CA ASN A 47 -23.86 -4.88 8.14
C ASN A 47 -23.13 -6.02 7.39
N ILE A 48 -22.01 -6.52 7.89
CA ILE A 48 -21.33 -7.66 7.27
C ILE A 48 -22.14 -8.95 7.53
N PRO A 49 -22.39 -9.77 6.49
CA PRO A 49 -23.02 -11.07 6.68
C PRO A 49 -22.27 -11.92 7.72
N GLN A 50 -22.98 -12.38 8.74
CA GLN A 50 -22.42 -13.22 9.80
C GLN A 50 -22.29 -14.67 9.30
N GLY A 51 -21.29 -15.39 9.79
CA GLY A 51 -21.18 -16.85 9.65
C GLY A 51 -20.26 -17.37 8.55
N GLU A 52 -19.99 -16.64 7.48
CA GLU A 52 -19.08 -17.09 6.45
C GLU A 52 -17.64 -16.55 6.62
N ALA A 53 -16.65 -17.34 6.14
CA ALA A 53 -15.26 -16.93 6.09
C ALA A 53 -15.03 -15.95 4.93
N LYS A 54 -15.65 -14.76 5.04
CA LYS A 54 -15.60 -13.70 4.02
C LYS A 54 -15.15 -12.39 4.67
N MET A 55 -14.39 -11.60 3.91
CA MET A 55 -13.84 -10.30 4.33
C MET A 55 -14.38 -9.18 3.44
N PRO A 56 -14.70 -7.99 4.00
CA PRO A 56 -15.04 -6.81 3.22
C PRO A 56 -13.96 -6.50 2.18
N HIS A 57 -14.40 -6.11 0.99
CA HIS A 57 -13.51 -5.86 -0.12
C HIS A 57 -13.82 -4.54 -0.85
N SER A 58 -15.07 -4.37 -1.26
CA SER A 58 -15.58 -3.22 -2.02
C SER A 58 -17.10 -3.15 -1.90
N ILE A 59 -17.77 -2.49 -2.84
CA ILE A 59 -19.22 -2.47 -2.97
C ILE A 59 -19.69 -3.29 -4.17
N ASN A 60 -20.93 -3.77 -4.11
CA ASN A 60 -21.62 -4.37 -5.25
C ASN A 60 -22.36 -3.28 -6.06
N GLY A 61 -22.98 -3.68 -7.18
CA GLY A 61 -23.72 -2.76 -8.05
C GLY A 61 -24.95 -2.09 -7.41
N LYS A 62 -25.32 -2.44 -6.16
CA LYS A 62 -26.36 -1.78 -5.36
C LYS A 62 -25.78 -0.84 -4.28
N GLY A 63 -24.45 -0.66 -4.25
CA GLY A 63 -23.78 0.17 -3.25
C GLY A 63 -23.60 -0.47 -1.87
N ASN A 64 -23.96 -1.75 -1.70
CA ASN A 64 -23.78 -2.47 -0.43
C ASN A 64 -22.39 -3.10 -0.34
N THR A 65 -21.88 -3.28 0.89
CA THR A 65 -20.62 -3.98 1.16
C THR A 65 -20.57 -5.33 0.45
N SER A 66 -19.55 -5.52 -0.37
CA SER A 66 -19.22 -6.78 -1.05
C SER A 66 -18.05 -7.44 -0.34
N CYS A 67 -18.20 -8.74 -0.03
CA CYS A 67 -17.18 -9.52 0.66
C CYS A 67 -16.56 -10.55 -0.29
N ARG A 68 -15.29 -10.91 -0.02
CA ARG A 68 -14.54 -11.95 -0.72
C ARG A 68 -14.11 -13.04 0.26
N SER A 69 -13.75 -14.21 -0.28
CA SER A 69 -13.18 -15.31 0.50
C SER A 69 -11.95 -14.86 1.31
N ILE A 70 -11.69 -15.52 2.44
CA ILE A 70 -10.44 -15.33 3.21
C ILE A 70 -9.17 -15.59 2.39
N TYR A 71 -9.25 -16.35 1.30
CA TYR A 71 -8.14 -16.59 0.36
C TYR A 71 -8.00 -15.52 -0.73
N TRP A 72 -8.83 -14.47 -0.71
CA TRP A 72 -8.69 -13.33 -1.59
C TRP A 72 -7.63 -12.38 -1.06
N TRP A 73 -6.81 -11.84 -1.92
CA TRP A 73 -5.62 -11.05 -1.58
C TRP A 73 -5.87 -9.87 -0.61
N THR A 74 -7.09 -9.34 -0.57
CA THR A 74 -7.43 -8.21 0.31
C THR A 74 -7.86 -8.62 1.71
N SER A 75 -7.89 -9.90 2.03
CA SER A 75 -8.52 -10.39 3.26
C SER A 75 -7.87 -9.89 4.56
N GLY A 76 -6.58 -9.54 4.52
CA GLY A 76 -5.84 -9.06 5.70
C GLY A 76 -6.11 -7.61 6.08
N PHE A 77 -6.64 -6.79 5.17
CA PHE A 77 -6.74 -5.35 5.40
C PHE A 77 -7.85 -4.97 6.38
N PHE A 78 -9.00 -5.62 6.32
CA PHE A 78 -10.09 -5.32 7.24
C PHE A 78 -9.71 -5.54 8.71
N PRO A 79 -9.20 -6.71 9.13
CA PRO A 79 -8.69 -6.85 10.49
C PRO A 79 -7.54 -5.89 10.81
N GLY A 80 -6.69 -5.55 9.84
CA GLY A 80 -5.64 -4.56 9.99
C GLY A 80 -6.18 -3.16 10.32
N ILE A 81 -7.27 -2.72 9.67
CA ILE A 81 -7.97 -1.47 9.99
C ILE A 81 -8.44 -1.47 11.46
N LEU A 82 -9.04 -2.58 11.91
CA LEU A 82 -9.52 -2.68 13.29
C LEU A 82 -8.37 -2.59 14.31
N TRP A 83 -7.21 -3.17 13.98
CA TRP A 83 -5.99 -3.03 14.78
C TRP A 83 -5.46 -1.59 14.81
N TYR A 84 -5.47 -0.86 13.71
CA TYR A 84 -5.06 0.55 13.66
C TYR A 84 -5.98 1.44 14.48
N ILE A 85 -7.29 1.20 14.43
CA ILE A 85 -8.24 1.94 15.28
C ILE A 85 -7.97 1.64 16.75
N ASN A 86 -7.78 0.37 17.13
CA ASN A 86 -7.41 0.00 18.49
C ASN A 86 -6.10 0.66 18.94
N GLU A 87 -5.07 0.63 18.10
CA GLU A 87 -3.76 1.23 18.39
C GLU A 87 -3.85 2.74 18.67
N TYR A 88 -4.63 3.45 17.85
CA TYR A 88 -4.78 4.89 18.02
C TYR A 88 -5.65 5.26 19.21
N THR A 89 -6.76 4.56 19.41
CA THR A 89 -7.78 4.93 20.40
C THR A 89 -7.61 4.25 21.76
N GLY A 90 -6.92 3.13 21.82
CA GLY A 90 -6.85 2.25 23.00
C GLY A 90 -8.16 1.48 23.28
N ASP A 91 -9.15 1.52 22.38
CA ASP A 91 -10.47 0.94 22.58
C ASP A 91 -10.44 -0.58 22.57
N LYS A 92 -10.74 -1.19 23.74
CA LYS A 92 -10.73 -2.64 23.95
C LYS A 92 -11.83 -3.37 23.17
N THR A 93 -12.90 -2.70 22.78
CA THR A 93 -13.93 -3.25 21.90
C THR A 93 -13.35 -3.51 20.50
N PHE A 94 -12.57 -2.55 19.98
CA PHE A 94 -11.87 -2.71 18.70
C PHE A 94 -10.77 -3.77 18.79
N GLU A 95 -10.07 -3.92 19.92
CA GLU A 95 -9.15 -5.03 20.13
C GLU A 95 -9.86 -6.39 19.99
N SER A 96 -11.03 -6.53 20.60
CA SER A 96 -11.84 -7.75 20.52
C SER A 96 -12.29 -8.05 19.09
N PHE A 97 -12.78 -7.04 18.37
CA PHE A 97 -13.15 -7.20 16.97
C PHE A 97 -11.94 -7.56 16.10
N ALA A 98 -10.82 -6.87 16.28
CA ALA A 98 -9.59 -7.13 15.52
C ALA A 98 -9.10 -8.57 15.73
N LYS A 99 -9.08 -9.08 16.96
CA LYS A 99 -8.75 -10.49 17.27
C LYS A 99 -9.70 -11.44 16.54
N LYS A 100 -11.01 -11.27 16.72
CA LYS A 100 -12.04 -12.13 16.10
C LYS A 100 -11.89 -12.21 14.57
N TRP A 101 -11.66 -11.07 13.91
CA TRP A 101 -11.54 -11.03 12.46
C TRP A 101 -10.17 -11.51 11.94
N THR A 102 -9.09 -11.28 12.70
CA THR A 102 -7.76 -11.82 12.40
C THR A 102 -7.75 -13.35 12.47
N GLU A 103 -8.33 -13.93 13.50
CA GLU A 103 -8.33 -15.39 13.72
C GLU A 103 -9.09 -16.17 12.65
N LYS A 104 -10.05 -15.55 11.96
CA LYS A 104 -10.70 -16.14 10.76
C LYS A 104 -9.71 -16.45 9.63
N LEU A 105 -8.56 -15.74 9.59
CA LEU A 105 -7.54 -15.92 8.55
C LEU A 105 -6.52 -17.02 8.89
N GLU A 106 -6.60 -17.66 10.06
CA GLU A 106 -5.63 -18.71 10.42
C GLU A 106 -5.46 -19.81 9.34
N PRO A 107 -6.52 -20.29 8.65
CA PRO A 107 -6.37 -21.29 7.59
C PRO A 107 -5.50 -20.84 6.41
N VAL A 108 -5.35 -19.52 6.20
CA VAL A 108 -4.57 -18.94 5.09
C VAL A 108 -3.06 -19.15 5.27
N LYS A 109 -2.57 -19.44 6.48
CA LYS A 109 -1.15 -19.66 6.77
C LYS A 109 -0.47 -20.71 5.89
N THR A 110 -1.23 -21.67 5.35
CA THR A 110 -0.71 -22.73 4.45
C THR A 110 -1.05 -22.50 2.99
N PHE A 111 -1.66 -21.36 2.64
CA PHE A 111 -2.02 -21.01 1.27
C PHE A 111 -0.78 -20.78 0.42
N LYS A 112 -0.80 -21.27 -0.84
CA LYS A 112 0.33 -21.19 -1.79
C LYS A 112 -0.12 -20.76 -3.19
N GLY A 113 -1.38 -20.36 -3.37
CA GLY A 113 -1.98 -20.13 -4.68
C GLY A 113 -1.47 -18.86 -5.40
N ASN A 114 -1.01 -17.86 -4.64
CA ASN A 114 -0.39 -16.64 -5.17
C ASN A 114 0.59 -16.03 -4.15
N HIS A 115 1.18 -14.89 -4.50
CA HIS A 115 2.17 -14.21 -3.64
C HIS A 115 1.55 -13.35 -2.52
N ASP A 116 0.24 -13.11 -2.55
CA ASP A 116 -0.42 -12.11 -1.69
C ASP A 116 -0.55 -12.55 -0.22
N ILE A 117 0.01 -13.69 0.14
CA ILE A 117 -0.01 -14.18 1.51
C ILE A 117 0.63 -13.17 2.49
N GLY A 118 1.57 -12.33 2.03
CA GLY A 118 2.09 -11.22 2.81
C GLY A 118 1.00 -10.19 3.12
N PHE A 119 0.25 -9.74 2.13
CA PHE A 119 -0.90 -8.85 2.34
C PHE A 119 -1.97 -9.46 3.27
N MET A 120 -2.30 -10.74 3.06
CA MET A 120 -3.32 -11.40 3.85
C MET A 120 -2.89 -11.58 5.31
N MET A 121 -1.65 -11.99 5.55
CA MET A 121 -1.19 -12.41 6.88
C MET A 121 -0.44 -11.31 7.63
N TYR A 122 0.40 -10.51 6.95
CA TYR A 122 1.18 -9.50 7.66
C TYR A 122 0.36 -8.26 8.02
N CYS A 123 -0.59 -7.85 7.16
CA CYS A 123 -1.51 -6.75 7.49
C CYS A 123 -2.48 -7.11 8.62
N SER A 124 -2.76 -8.40 8.84
CA SER A 124 -3.64 -8.90 9.92
C SER A 124 -2.86 -9.40 11.13
N PHE A 125 -2.31 -10.61 11.05
CA PHE A 125 -1.54 -11.22 12.15
C PHE A 125 -0.26 -10.45 12.47
N GLY A 126 0.36 -9.76 11.50
CA GLY A 126 1.51 -8.90 11.76
C GLY A 126 1.18 -7.77 12.72
N ASN A 127 0.09 -7.04 12.47
CA ASN A 127 -0.41 -6.01 13.39
C ASN A 127 -0.85 -6.61 14.73
N ALA A 128 -1.55 -7.76 14.69
CA ALA A 128 -1.96 -8.47 15.90
C ALA A 128 -0.77 -8.86 16.77
N TYR A 129 0.28 -9.46 16.19
CA TYR A 129 1.48 -9.84 16.92
C TYR A 129 2.22 -8.62 17.47
N ARG A 130 2.40 -7.59 16.65
CA ARG A 130 3.07 -6.35 17.07
C ARG A 130 2.43 -5.72 18.30
N LEU A 131 1.10 -5.73 18.38
CA LEU A 131 0.34 -5.08 19.45
C LEU A 131 0.09 -5.97 20.68
N THR A 132 0.08 -7.31 20.52
CA THR A 132 -0.30 -8.23 21.60
C THR A 132 0.83 -9.13 22.09
N GLN A 133 1.89 -9.29 21.30
CA GLN A 133 3.01 -10.23 21.53
C GLN A 133 2.52 -11.68 21.76
N ASN A 134 1.40 -12.06 21.12
CA ASN A 134 0.84 -13.39 21.23
C ASN A 134 1.67 -14.39 20.39
N GLU A 135 2.33 -15.36 21.05
CA GLU A 135 3.21 -16.34 20.40
C GLU A 135 2.47 -17.22 19.36
N LYS A 136 1.17 -17.51 19.57
CA LYS A 136 0.38 -18.21 18.53
C LYS A 136 0.35 -17.43 17.22
N TYR A 137 0.25 -16.11 17.27
CA TYR A 137 0.26 -15.26 16.06
C TYR A 137 1.63 -15.25 15.38
N LYS A 138 2.69 -15.32 16.17
CA LYS A 138 4.06 -15.47 15.66
C LYS A 138 4.22 -16.78 14.88
N ASP A 139 3.76 -17.91 15.43
CA ASP A 139 3.84 -19.21 14.77
C ASP A 139 3.05 -19.23 13.45
N ILE A 140 1.87 -18.59 13.43
CA ILE A 140 1.06 -18.44 12.23
C ILE A 140 1.81 -17.63 11.16
N LEU A 141 2.46 -16.53 11.53
CA LEU A 141 3.25 -15.70 10.61
C LEU A 141 4.47 -16.44 10.06
N ILE A 142 5.18 -17.21 10.91
CA ILE A 142 6.32 -18.03 10.48
C ILE A 142 5.86 -19.08 9.45
N GLN A 143 4.75 -19.77 9.72
CA GLN A 143 4.18 -20.71 8.75
C GLN A 143 3.77 -20.01 7.44
N SER A 144 3.22 -18.82 7.51
CA SER A 144 2.86 -18.01 6.34
C SER A 144 4.09 -17.62 5.50
N ALA A 145 5.21 -17.31 6.16
CA ALA A 145 6.46 -17.01 5.48
C ALA A 145 7.02 -18.23 4.76
N TYR A 146 6.98 -19.42 5.36
CA TYR A 146 7.32 -20.67 4.67
C TYR A 146 6.42 -20.89 3.45
N SER A 147 5.12 -20.65 3.56
CA SER A 147 4.18 -20.80 2.46
C SER A 147 4.50 -19.84 1.31
N LEU A 148 4.80 -18.57 1.60
CA LEU A 148 5.24 -17.58 0.60
C LEU A 148 6.57 -18.00 -0.05
N ALA A 149 7.54 -18.45 0.73
CA ALA A 149 8.86 -18.87 0.26
C ALA A 149 8.79 -20.02 -0.76
N THR A 150 7.76 -20.89 -0.70
CA THR A 150 7.56 -21.96 -1.70
C THR A 150 7.35 -21.45 -3.12
N ARG A 151 6.99 -20.18 -3.31
CA ARG A 151 6.81 -19.58 -4.64
C ARG A 151 8.10 -18.99 -5.22
N PHE A 152 9.20 -19.01 -4.47
CA PHE A 152 10.49 -18.56 -4.95
C PHE A 152 11.12 -19.58 -5.89
N ASN A 153 11.60 -19.11 -7.03
CA ASN A 153 12.43 -19.91 -7.95
C ASN A 153 13.85 -19.35 -7.95
N PRO A 154 14.86 -20.11 -7.48
CA PRO A 154 16.24 -19.64 -7.41
C PRO A 154 16.86 -19.35 -8.79
N GLN A 155 16.41 -20.04 -9.85
CA GLN A 155 16.88 -19.78 -11.21
C GLN A 155 16.43 -18.40 -11.72
N VAL A 156 15.18 -18.01 -11.44
CA VAL A 156 14.67 -16.68 -11.76
C VAL A 156 15.16 -15.64 -10.75
N GLY A 157 15.31 -16.05 -9.49
CA GLY A 157 15.66 -15.16 -8.37
C GLY A 157 14.51 -14.30 -7.87
N THR A 158 13.25 -14.74 -8.10
CA THR A 158 12.04 -14.03 -7.67
C THR A 158 10.95 -14.95 -7.12
N ILE A 159 10.00 -14.37 -6.42
CA ILE A 159 8.75 -15.03 -6.00
C ILE A 159 7.74 -14.87 -7.14
N LYS A 160 7.20 -15.97 -7.63
CA LYS A 160 6.17 -15.98 -8.67
C LYS A 160 4.85 -15.41 -8.15
N SER A 161 4.25 -14.45 -8.86
CA SER A 161 3.00 -13.83 -8.43
C SER A 161 1.79 -14.73 -8.65
N TRP A 162 1.57 -15.18 -9.87
CA TRP A 162 0.49 -16.09 -10.28
C TRP A 162 1.07 -17.28 -11.03
N ASP A 163 0.28 -18.32 -11.23
CA ASP A 163 0.79 -19.51 -11.93
C ASP A 163 0.99 -19.26 -13.43
N SER A 164 0.22 -18.34 -14.00
CA SER A 164 0.41 -17.86 -15.38
C SER A 164 -0.20 -16.48 -15.56
N TRP A 165 0.20 -15.81 -16.63
CA TRP A 165 -0.38 -14.57 -17.12
C TRP A 165 -0.68 -14.66 -18.61
N ARG A 166 -1.89 -14.23 -19.02
CA ARG A 166 -2.30 -14.14 -20.42
C ARG A 166 -2.25 -12.69 -20.88
N SER A 167 -1.35 -12.40 -21.83
CA SER A 167 -1.13 -11.05 -22.36
C SER A 167 -2.38 -10.40 -22.93
N TRP A 168 -2.57 -9.13 -22.63
CA TRP A 168 -3.60 -8.31 -23.24
C TRP A 168 -3.35 -8.00 -24.72
N GLU A 169 -2.12 -8.13 -25.21
CA GLU A 169 -1.76 -7.82 -26.60
C GLU A 169 -2.17 -8.94 -27.58
N ASN A 170 -1.81 -10.19 -27.25
CA ASN A 170 -1.84 -11.31 -28.21
C ASN A 170 -2.31 -12.64 -27.62
N LYS A 171 -2.75 -12.65 -26.35
CA LYS A 171 -3.15 -13.84 -25.59
C LYS A 171 -2.03 -14.86 -25.35
N HIS A 172 -0.77 -14.50 -25.58
CA HIS A 172 0.34 -15.35 -25.17
C HIS A 172 0.29 -15.63 -23.67
N VAL A 173 0.64 -16.83 -23.25
CA VAL A 173 0.62 -17.26 -21.85
C VAL A 173 2.04 -17.34 -21.32
N PHE A 174 2.39 -16.44 -20.41
CA PHE A 174 3.62 -16.46 -19.68
C PHE A 174 3.48 -17.35 -18.44
N LYS A 175 4.46 -18.26 -18.21
CA LYS A 175 4.43 -19.22 -17.10
C LYS A 175 4.99 -18.69 -15.80
N TYR A 176 5.71 -17.56 -15.83
CA TYR A 176 6.33 -16.98 -14.64
C TYR A 176 6.16 -15.44 -14.60
N PRO A 177 4.94 -14.99 -14.28
CA PRO A 177 4.67 -13.57 -14.09
C PRO A 177 5.07 -13.10 -12.68
N VAL A 178 5.62 -11.89 -12.59
CA VAL A 178 6.00 -11.21 -11.34
C VAL A 178 5.48 -9.78 -11.39
N ILE A 179 4.51 -9.43 -10.56
CA ILE A 179 3.99 -8.07 -10.46
C ILE A 179 4.70 -7.29 -9.36
N ILE A 180 4.71 -5.97 -9.50
CA ILE A 180 5.42 -5.07 -8.58
C ILE A 180 4.83 -5.10 -7.16
N ASP A 181 3.57 -5.43 -7.01
CA ASP A 181 2.85 -5.62 -5.73
C ASP A 181 3.57 -6.61 -4.81
N ASN A 182 4.33 -7.55 -5.38
CA ASN A 182 5.09 -8.53 -4.61
C ASN A 182 6.13 -7.88 -3.68
N MET A 183 6.57 -6.67 -3.98
CA MET A 183 7.46 -5.91 -3.10
C MET A 183 6.85 -5.68 -1.71
N MET A 184 5.53 -5.61 -1.59
CA MET A 184 4.81 -5.46 -0.33
C MET A 184 4.83 -6.73 0.51
N ASN A 185 4.89 -7.90 -0.12
CA ASN A 185 4.89 -9.20 0.55
C ASN A 185 6.25 -9.56 1.16
N LEU A 186 7.31 -8.84 0.79
CA LEU A 186 8.67 -9.06 1.31
C LEU A 186 8.79 -8.74 2.80
N GLU A 187 7.93 -7.89 3.35
CA GLU A 187 7.94 -7.52 4.77
C GLU A 187 7.75 -8.73 5.67
N LEU A 188 6.85 -9.65 5.29
CA LEU A 188 6.65 -10.92 6.00
C LEU A 188 7.95 -11.75 6.03
N LEU A 189 8.71 -11.80 4.94
CA LEU A 189 9.96 -12.56 4.88
C LEU A 189 11.08 -11.93 5.71
N PHE A 190 11.23 -10.60 5.64
CA PHE A 190 12.20 -9.91 6.49
C PHE A 190 11.89 -10.08 7.97
N TRP A 191 10.60 -9.97 8.34
CA TRP A 191 10.16 -10.23 9.70
C TRP A 191 10.44 -11.68 10.14
N ALA A 192 10.10 -12.66 9.30
CA ALA A 192 10.31 -14.06 9.60
C ALA A 192 11.79 -14.39 9.81
N SER A 193 12.68 -13.82 8.98
CA SER A 193 14.13 -13.98 9.16
C SER A 193 14.61 -13.49 10.53
N LYS A 194 14.08 -12.35 11.00
CA LYS A 194 14.39 -11.84 12.35
C LYS A 194 13.80 -12.71 13.46
N ALA A 195 12.57 -13.17 13.27
CA ALA A 195 11.84 -13.95 14.28
C ALA A 195 12.40 -15.37 14.47
N THR A 196 12.95 -15.96 13.41
CA THR A 196 13.45 -17.36 13.41
C THR A 196 14.99 -17.45 13.44
N GLY A 197 15.70 -16.39 13.04
CA GLY A 197 17.14 -16.44 12.80
C GLY A 197 17.53 -17.10 11.45
N ASP A 198 16.54 -17.57 10.65
CA ASP A 198 16.79 -18.20 9.34
C ASP A 198 17.07 -17.12 8.27
N PRO A 199 18.30 -17.04 7.73
CA PRO A 199 18.66 -16.04 6.73
C PRO A 199 18.01 -16.31 5.35
N SER A 200 17.45 -17.49 5.12
CA SER A 200 16.88 -17.86 3.81
C SER A 200 15.74 -16.93 3.42
N PHE A 201 14.88 -16.56 4.36
CA PHE A 201 13.79 -15.62 4.12
C PHE A 201 14.29 -14.23 3.66
N ARG A 202 15.30 -13.71 4.37
CA ARG A 202 15.93 -12.42 4.01
C ARG A 202 16.59 -12.48 2.66
N ASN A 203 17.27 -13.58 2.34
CA ASN A 203 17.96 -13.77 1.06
C ASN A 203 16.96 -13.85 -0.10
N ILE A 204 15.82 -14.52 0.06
CA ILE A 204 14.71 -14.54 -0.91
C ILE A 204 14.20 -13.12 -1.15
N ALA A 205 13.94 -12.36 -0.09
CA ALA A 205 13.43 -11.00 -0.18
C ALA A 205 14.41 -10.06 -0.92
N ILE A 206 15.70 -10.12 -0.60
CA ILE A 206 16.75 -9.31 -1.26
C ILE A 206 16.87 -9.69 -2.73
N SER A 207 16.95 -10.98 -3.05
CA SER A 207 17.02 -11.47 -4.44
C SER A 207 15.84 -10.98 -5.27
N HIS A 208 14.63 -11.07 -4.73
CA HIS A 208 13.43 -10.56 -5.39
C HIS A 208 13.50 -9.05 -5.64
N ALA A 209 13.87 -8.27 -4.61
CA ALA A 209 13.96 -6.81 -4.72
C ALA A 209 15.02 -6.37 -5.74
N GLU A 210 16.18 -7.04 -5.81
CA GLU A 210 17.23 -6.76 -6.80
C GLU A 210 16.76 -7.04 -8.23
N LYS A 211 16.02 -8.13 -8.44
CA LYS A 211 15.46 -8.45 -9.76
C LYS A 211 14.38 -7.45 -10.16
N THR A 212 13.50 -7.06 -9.24
CA THR A 212 12.48 -6.02 -9.46
C THR A 212 13.15 -4.69 -9.80
N MET A 213 14.16 -4.26 -9.04
CA MET A 213 14.93 -3.05 -9.29
C MET A 213 15.55 -3.04 -10.70
N LYS A 214 16.05 -4.17 -11.16
CA LYS A 214 16.74 -4.31 -12.46
C LYS A 214 15.78 -4.32 -13.64
N TYR A 215 14.62 -4.99 -13.53
CA TYR A 215 13.79 -5.31 -14.68
C TYR A 215 12.41 -4.63 -14.69
N GLN A 216 11.92 -4.17 -13.52
CA GLN A 216 10.63 -3.50 -13.45
C GLN A 216 10.74 -1.98 -13.27
N ILE A 217 11.90 -1.46 -12.83
CA ILE A 217 12.07 -0.02 -12.64
C ILE A 217 12.82 0.58 -13.83
N ARG A 218 12.16 1.48 -14.56
CA ARG A 218 12.72 2.17 -15.73
C ARG A 218 13.73 3.25 -15.29
N LYS A 219 14.51 3.74 -16.24
CA LYS A 219 15.57 4.74 -15.97
C LYS A 219 15.05 6.05 -15.39
N ASP A 220 13.85 6.45 -15.77
CA ASP A 220 13.17 7.66 -15.28
C ASP A 220 12.53 7.51 -13.89
N GLY A 221 12.52 6.31 -13.33
CA GLY A 221 11.89 6.01 -12.04
C GLY A 221 10.46 5.48 -12.13
N SER A 222 9.89 5.40 -13.32
CA SER A 222 8.61 4.73 -13.55
C SER A 222 8.73 3.20 -13.43
N SER A 223 7.60 2.53 -13.28
CA SER A 223 7.58 1.07 -13.12
C SER A 223 6.78 0.35 -14.20
N TYR A 224 7.24 -0.82 -14.63
CA TYR A 224 6.36 -1.83 -15.21
C TYR A 224 5.51 -2.46 -14.11
N HIS A 225 4.22 -2.68 -14.40
CA HIS A 225 3.37 -3.44 -13.50
C HIS A 225 3.87 -4.89 -13.38
N LEU A 226 4.20 -5.53 -14.50
CA LEU A 226 4.47 -6.95 -14.58
C LEU A 226 5.76 -7.22 -15.36
N ALA A 227 6.60 -8.09 -14.81
CA ALA A 227 7.75 -8.68 -15.48
C ALA A 227 7.49 -10.16 -15.77
N CYS A 228 7.70 -10.59 -17.01
CA CYS A 228 7.59 -11.98 -17.43
C CYS A 228 8.95 -12.61 -17.52
N TYR A 229 9.12 -13.80 -16.95
CA TYR A 229 10.37 -14.53 -16.95
C TYR A 229 10.19 -15.94 -17.54
N ASP A 230 11.27 -16.49 -18.05
CA ASP A 230 11.38 -17.90 -18.36
C ASP A 230 11.76 -18.66 -17.08
N PRO A 231 10.93 -19.61 -16.59
CA PRO A 231 11.23 -20.31 -15.34
C PRO A 231 12.39 -21.29 -15.40
N GLU A 232 12.82 -21.73 -16.60
CA GLU A 232 13.90 -22.70 -16.80
C GLU A 232 15.27 -22.03 -16.91
N THR A 233 15.33 -20.90 -17.63
CA THR A 233 16.56 -20.16 -17.84
C THR A 233 16.77 -19.01 -16.88
N GLY A 234 15.69 -18.54 -16.22
CA GLY A 234 15.70 -17.37 -15.36
C GLY A 234 15.74 -16.03 -16.12
N ASN A 235 15.67 -16.07 -17.45
CA ASN A 235 15.79 -14.86 -18.26
C ASN A 235 14.52 -13.99 -18.19
N PHE A 236 14.72 -12.69 -18.12
CA PHE A 236 13.65 -11.71 -18.32
C PHE A 236 13.22 -11.73 -19.79
N ILE A 237 11.92 -11.86 -20.04
CA ILE A 237 11.35 -11.91 -21.40
C ILE A 237 10.90 -10.50 -21.79
N LYS A 238 9.97 -9.90 -21.02
CA LYS A 238 9.45 -8.54 -21.27
C LYS A 238 8.68 -7.98 -20.08
N GLY A 239 8.49 -6.65 -20.09
CA GLY A 239 7.51 -5.97 -19.25
C GLY A 239 6.11 -6.03 -19.86
N GLU A 240 5.09 -6.18 -19.01
CA GLU A 240 3.68 -6.13 -19.39
C GLU A 240 2.84 -5.43 -18.33
N THR A 241 1.54 -5.32 -18.58
CA THR A 241 0.60 -4.87 -17.57
C THR A 241 -0.62 -5.79 -17.49
N SER A 242 -1.10 -5.98 -16.27
CA SER A 242 -2.40 -6.61 -15.99
C SER A 242 -3.44 -5.58 -15.61
N GLN A 243 -3.07 -4.59 -14.82
CA GLN A 243 -3.97 -3.60 -14.23
C GLN A 243 -3.73 -2.17 -14.72
N GLY A 244 -2.59 -1.88 -15.39
CA GLY A 244 -2.29 -0.57 -15.97
C GLY A 244 -2.89 -0.36 -17.36
N TYR A 245 -2.76 0.86 -17.88
CA TYR A 245 -3.35 1.30 -19.15
C TYR A 245 -2.74 0.59 -20.36
N SER A 246 -1.42 0.55 -20.43
CA SER A 246 -0.67 -0.18 -21.47
C SER A 246 0.59 -0.80 -20.88
N ASN A 247 1.30 -1.63 -21.65
CA ASN A 247 2.54 -2.25 -21.16
C ASN A 247 3.61 -1.22 -20.80
N GLU A 248 3.67 -0.12 -21.54
CA GLU A 248 4.67 0.94 -21.35
C GLU A 248 4.20 2.02 -20.38
N SER A 249 2.92 2.05 -20.00
CA SER A 249 2.38 3.04 -19.07
C SER A 249 2.81 2.79 -17.63
N THR A 250 2.48 3.73 -16.76
CA THR A 250 2.78 3.64 -15.32
C THR A 250 1.50 3.59 -14.52
N TRP A 251 1.10 2.40 -14.14
CA TRP A 251 -0.01 2.17 -13.24
C TRP A 251 0.29 2.80 -11.86
N SER A 252 -0.56 3.74 -11.43
CA SER A 252 -0.26 4.60 -10.29
C SER A 252 -0.14 3.84 -8.96
N ARG A 253 -0.99 2.83 -8.72
CA ARG A 253 -0.89 2.00 -7.53
C ARG A 253 0.35 1.13 -7.55
N GLY A 254 0.75 0.60 -8.70
CA GLY A 254 2.02 -0.13 -8.86
C GLY A 254 3.23 0.75 -8.55
N GLN A 255 3.19 2.02 -8.96
CA GLN A 255 4.21 2.99 -8.59
C GLN A 255 4.25 3.19 -7.05
N GLY A 256 3.10 3.32 -6.41
CA GLY A 256 2.98 3.40 -4.95
C GLY A 256 3.54 2.16 -4.24
N TRP A 257 3.21 0.95 -4.73
CA TRP A 257 3.76 -0.31 -4.20
C TRP A 257 5.29 -0.34 -4.28
N GLY A 258 5.84 0.11 -5.41
CA GLY A 258 7.29 0.19 -5.58
C GLY A 258 7.97 1.16 -4.62
N ILE A 259 7.42 2.36 -4.43
CA ILE A 259 7.95 3.35 -3.46
C ILE A 259 7.97 2.74 -2.06
N TYR A 260 6.85 2.16 -1.63
CA TYR A 260 6.72 1.51 -0.31
C TYR A 260 7.71 0.35 -0.17
N GLY A 261 7.69 -0.58 -1.14
CA GLY A 261 8.48 -1.80 -1.07
C GLY A 261 9.99 -1.55 -1.09
N PHE A 262 10.50 -0.59 -1.89
CA PHE A 262 11.92 -0.25 -1.86
C PHE A 262 12.30 0.53 -0.60
N THR A 263 11.42 1.36 -0.04
CA THR A 263 11.62 2.00 1.27
C THR A 263 11.74 0.95 2.38
N LEU A 264 10.83 -0.03 2.38
CA LEU A 264 10.85 -1.20 3.26
C LEU A 264 12.17 -1.99 3.11
N CYS A 265 12.60 -2.30 1.88
CA CYS A 265 13.85 -3.01 1.65
C CYS A 265 15.06 -2.23 2.21
N TYR A 266 15.09 -0.91 2.07
CA TYR A 266 16.12 -0.09 2.70
C TYR A 266 16.04 -0.14 4.23
N ARG A 267 14.85 -0.05 4.81
CA ARG A 267 14.67 -0.22 6.27
C ARG A 267 15.33 -1.47 6.78
N GLU A 268 15.10 -2.59 6.09
CA GLU A 268 15.50 -3.93 6.51
C GLU A 268 16.97 -4.26 6.22
N THR A 269 17.53 -3.68 5.16
CA THR A 269 18.88 -4.05 4.69
C THR A 269 19.93 -2.97 4.88
N LYS A 270 19.53 -1.70 4.95
CA LYS A 270 20.37 -0.50 4.87
C LYS A 270 21.17 -0.40 3.56
N ASP A 271 20.77 -1.15 2.53
CA ASP A 271 21.39 -1.06 1.22
C ASP A 271 20.99 0.24 0.50
N PRO A 272 21.94 1.15 0.22
CA PRO A 272 21.64 2.45 -0.37
C PRO A 272 21.05 2.35 -1.79
N ARG A 273 21.20 1.22 -2.48
CA ARG A 273 20.59 1.01 -3.80
C ARG A 273 19.07 1.02 -3.72
N PHE A 274 18.49 0.43 -2.68
CA PHE A 274 17.05 0.44 -2.45
C PHE A 274 16.54 1.83 -2.10
N LEU A 275 17.24 2.56 -1.24
CA LEU A 275 16.88 3.96 -0.92
C LEU A 275 16.90 4.84 -2.17
N LYS A 276 17.96 4.74 -2.99
CA LYS A 276 18.06 5.50 -4.24
C LYS A 276 16.92 5.16 -5.20
N THR A 277 16.52 3.88 -5.27
CA THR A 277 15.41 3.43 -6.11
C THR A 277 14.07 3.99 -5.59
N ALA A 278 13.79 3.90 -4.30
CA ALA A 278 12.60 4.49 -3.68
C ALA A 278 12.51 6.01 -3.96
N GLN A 279 13.62 6.75 -3.82
CA GLN A 279 13.67 8.17 -4.12
C GLN A 279 13.35 8.48 -5.60
N ARG A 280 13.95 7.75 -6.55
CA ARG A 280 13.68 7.94 -7.98
C ARG A 280 12.21 7.67 -8.33
N MET A 281 11.62 6.64 -7.73
CA MET A 281 10.21 6.32 -7.94
C MET A 281 9.29 7.38 -7.31
N ALA A 282 9.63 7.89 -6.12
CA ALA A 282 8.91 8.97 -5.47
C ALA A 282 9.01 10.29 -6.24
N ASP A 283 10.21 10.64 -6.72
CA ASP A 283 10.45 11.82 -7.55
C ASP A 283 9.63 11.76 -8.86
N TYR A 284 9.54 10.58 -9.50
CA TYR A 284 8.69 10.36 -10.67
C TYR A 284 7.22 10.64 -10.36
N TYR A 285 6.69 10.04 -9.28
CA TYR A 285 5.29 10.25 -8.87
C TYR A 285 4.99 11.72 -8.62
N ILE A 286 5.81 12.38 -7.80
CA ILE A 286 5.58 13.76 -7.33
C ILE A 286 5.65 14.78 -8.45
N ASN A 287 6.58 14.59 -9.40
CA ASN A 287 6.87 15.53 -10.48
C ASN A 287 6.18 15.16 -11.80
N HIS A 288 5.35 14.09 -11.81
CA HIS A 288 4.69 13.70 -13.06
C HIS A 288 3.71 14.79 -13.54
N PRO A 289 3.77 15.20 -14.81
CA PRO A 289 2.97 16.33 -15.32
C PRO A 289 1.45 16.08 -15.24
N ASN A 290 1.03 14.80 -15.24
CA ASN A 290 -0.37 14.42 -15.12
C ASN A 290 -0.83 14.18 -13.67
N LEU A 291 0.04 14.39 -12.67
CA LEU A 291 -0.40 14.33 -11.28
C LEU A 291 -1.26 15.54 -10.96
N PRO A 292 -2.55 15.36 -10.60
CA PRO A 292 -3.42 16.46 -10.25
C PRO A 292 -2.91 17.27 -9.05
N SER A 293 -3.38 18.52 -8.94
CA SER A 293 -2.93 19.45 -7.90
C SER A 293 -3.22 18.96 -6.48
N ASP A 294 -4.30 18.19 -6.28
CA ASP A 294 -4.68 17.56 -5.01
C ASP A 294 -3.81 16.33 -4.64
N LYS A 295 -2.88 15.94 -5.51
CA LYS A 295 -1.96 14.80 -5.36
C LYS A 295 -2.62 13.42 -5.33
N ILE A 296 -3.90 13.33 -5.62
CA ILE A 296 -4.57 12.04 -5.85
C ILE A 296 -4.38 11.69 -7.34
N PRO A 297 -3.68 10.60 -7.67
CA PRO A 297 -3.35 10.32 -9.07
C PRO A 297 -4.56 9.80 -9.85
N TRP A 298 -4.48 9.91 -11.16
CA TRP A 298 -5.26 9.06 -12.03
C TRP A 298 -4.84 7.60 -11.82
N TRP A 299 -5.71 6.64 -12.14
CA TRP A 299 -5.43 5.21 -11.97
C TRP A 299 -4.19 4.74 -12.74
N ASP A 300 -3.83 5.46 -13.80
CA ASP A 300 -2.57 5.30 -14.55
C ASP A 300 -2.08 6.70 -14.98
N PHE A 301 -0.81 6.96 -14.86
CA PHE A 301 -0.21 8.26 -15.18
C PHE A 301 -0.26 8.60 -16.67
N ASP A 302 -0.35 7.58 -17.52
CA ASP A 302 -0.22 7.71 -18.96
C ASP A 302 -1.55 7.48 -19.70
N THR A 303 -2.67 7.47 -18.99
CA THR A 303 -3.99 7.32 -19.57
C THR A 303 -4.24 8.35 -20.66
N HIS A 304 -4.60 7.89 -21.86
CA HIS A 304 -4.89 8.68 -23.05
C HIS A 304 -3.72 9.56 -23.58
N ARG A 305 -2.49 9.34 -23.08
CA ARG A 305 -1.33 10.03 -23.63
C ARG A 305 -0.94 9.47 -25.01
N PRO A 306 -0.51 10.32 -25.96
CA PRO A 306 0.00 9.86 -27.24
C PRO A 306 1.13 8.84 -27.09
N GLY A 307 1.09 7.76 -27.87
CA GLY A 307 2.08 6.67 -27.83
C GLY A 307 1.77 5.54 -26.84
N PHE A 308 0.82 5.72 -25.93
CA PHE A 308 0.36 4.65 -25.01
C PHE A 308 -0.94 4.04 -25.53
N ILE A 309 -0.91 2.76 -25.86
CA ILE A 309 -2.05 2.05 -26.46
C ILE A 309 -2.42 0.85 -25.60
N PRO A 310 -3.67 0.76 -25.10
CA PRO A 310 -4.13 -0.39 -24.35
C PRO A 310 -4.05 -1.67 -25.17
N GLY A 311 -3.70 -2.77 -24.51
CA GLY A 311 -3.67 -4.07 -25.16
C GLY A 311 -5.03 -4.44 -25.77
N LYS A 312 -5.01 -5.08 -26.94
CA LYS A 312 -6.19 -5.41 -27.78
C LYS A 312 -7.30 -6.16 -27.02
N PHE A 313 -6.93 -7.01 -26.07
CA PHE A 313 -7.86 -7.82 -25.28
C PHE A 313 -8.22 -7.24 -23.93
N SER A 314 -7.65 -6.08 -23.58
CA SER A 314 -8.01 -5.31 -22.39
C SER A 314 -9.40 -4.68 -22.54
N LYS A 315 -10.13 -4.56 -21.43
CA LYS A 315 -11.40 -3.83 -21.43
C LYS A 315 -11.20 -2.31 -21.30
N THR A 316 -9.98 -1.82 -21.20
CA THR A 316 -9.65 -0.40 -21.02
C THR A 316 -10.32 0.48 -22.07
N ASN A 317 -10.38 0.02 -23.32
CA ASN A 317 -11.01 0.76 -24.43
C ASN A 317 -12.51 1.03 -24.26
N LYS A 318 -13.17 0.40 -23.26
CA LYS A 318 -14.58 0.66 -22.91
C LYS A 318 -14.74 1.86 -21.97
N TYR A 319 -13.64 2.36 -21.40
CA TYR A 319 -13.63 3.43 -20.41
C TYR A 319 -12.96 4.66 -21.02
N ILE A 320 -13.79 5.63 -21.42
CA ILE A 320 -13.33 6.91 -22.04
C ILE A 320 -13.03 7.98 -21.00
N GLN A 321 -13.61 7.87 -19.79
CA GLN A 321 -13.32 8.77 -18.69
C GLN A 321 -12.04 8.36 -17.98
N ASN A 322 -11.35 9.35 -17.43
CA ASN A 322 -10.25 9.09 -16.51
C ASN A 322 -10.77 8.98 -15.08
N TYR A 323 -10.23 8.09 -14.30
CA TYR A 323 -10.66 7.80 -12.93
C TYR A 323 -9.52 8.06 -11.95
N ARG A 324 -9.88 8.56 -10.77
CA ARG A 324 -8.93 8.72 -9.65
C ARG A 324 -8.63 7.37 -9.01
N ASP A 325 -7.50 7.29 -8.32
CA ASP A 325 -7.20 6.13 -7.48
C ASP A 325 -6.75 6.57 -6.07
N ALA A 326 -7.74 6.70 -5.17
CA ALA A 326 -7.49 7.01 -3.76
C ALA A 326 -6.62 5.93 -3.10
N SER A 327 -6.67 4.68 -3.56
CA SER A 327 -5.83 3.61 -3.01
C SER A 327 -4.35 3.81 -3.34
N ALA A 328 -4.03 4.23 -4.56
CA ALA A 328 -2.66 4.58 -4.94
C ALA A 328 -2.12 5.76 -4.12
N ALA A 329 -2.97 6.77 -3.88
CA ALA A 329 -2.63 7.92 -3.04
C ALA A 329 -2.35 7.51 -1.58
N SER A 330 -3.22 6.68 -0.99
CA SER A 330 -3.07 6.19 0.40
C SER A 330 -1.75 5.47 0.61
N VAL A 331 -1.43 4.52 -0.27
CA VAL A 331 -0.16 3.78 -0.24
C VAL A 331 1.03 4.71 -0.39
N THR A 332 0.94 5.65 -1.34
CA THR A 332 2.04 6.60 -1.60
C THR A 332 2.26 7.53 -0.41
N ALA A 333 1.19 8.04 0.24
CA ALA A 333 1.33 8.86 1.43
C ALA A 333 2.04 8.11 2.56
N SER A 334 1.64 6.85 2.82
CA SER A 334 2.29 6.02 3.82
C SER A 334 3.77 5.78 3.50
N ALA A 335 4.09 5.47 2.25
CA ALA A 335 5.46 5.26 1.78
C ALA A 335 6.32 6.52 1.91
N LEU A 336 5.80 7.69 1.51
CA LEU A 336 6.53 8.97 1.56
C LEU A 336 6.85 9.39 2.99
N LEU A 337 5.94 9.17 3.95
CA LEU A 337 6.20 9.46 5.36
C LEU A 337 7.35 8.62 5.90
N GLU A 338 7.40 7.34 5.58
CA GLU A 338 8.55 6.50 5.98
C GLU A 338 9.82 6.93 5.24
N LEU A 339 9.75 7.11 3.92
CA LEU A 339 10.90 7.50 3.09
C LEU A 339 11.50 8.84 3.57
N SER A 340 10.66 9.78 4.00
CA SER A 340 11.10 11.09 4.54
C SER A 340 11.99 10.94 5.75
N SER A 341 11.88 9.87 6.53
CA SER A 341 12.72 9.61 7.69
C SER A 341 14.15 9.17 7.35
N TYR A 342 14.38 8.77 6.10
CA TYR A 342 15.68 8.28 5.62
C TYR A 342 16.44 9.27 4.74
N VAL A 343 15.83 10.41 4.46
CA VAL A 343 16.44 11.49 3.65
C VAL A 343 16.55 12.78 4.46
N LYS A 344 17.29 13.75 3.94
CA LYS A 344 17.54 15.04 4.62
C LYS A 344 17.06 16.21 3.76
N ASP A 345 17.07 17.39 4.37
CA ASP A 345 16.91 18.69 3.71
C ASP A 345 15.65 18.77 2.83
N ASP A 346 15.79 19.28 1.62
CA ASP A 346 14.67 19.52 0.71
C ASP A 346 13.87 18.26 0.39
N LYS A 347 14.51 17.11 0.23
CA LYS A 347 13.81 15.86 -0.04
C LYS A 347 12.91 15.43 1.11
N LYS A 348 13.38 15.55 2.35
CA LYS A 348 12.55 15.29 3.53
C LYS A 348 11.33 16.18 3.54
N LYS A 349 11.51 17.47 3.29
CA LYS A 349 10.43 18.45 3.23
C LYS A 349 9.43 18.10 2.13
N ILE A 350 9.89 17.90 0.88
CA ILE A 350 9.04 17.58 -0.27
C ILE A 350 8.20 16.33 -0.01
N TYR A 351 8.81 15.24 0.48
CA TYR A 351 8.10 13.99 0.71
C TYR A 351 7.07 14.13 1.84
N THR A 352 7.42 14.83 2.92
CA THR A 352 6.50 15.08 4.04
C THR A 352 5.33 15.97 3.61
N GLU A 353 5.59 17.07 2.90
CA GLU A 353 4.55 17.99 2.42
C GLU A 353 3.62 17.33 1.40
N THR A 354 4.18 16.53 0.50
CA THR A 354 3.36 15.76 -0.47
C THR A 354 2.47 14.75 0.24
N ALA A 355 3.00 14.01 1.21
CA ALA A 355 2.22 13.06 1.99
C ALA A 355 1.09 13.77 2.77
N LEU A 356 1.39 14.91 3.40
CA LEU A 356 0.39 15.71 4.11
C LEU A 356 -0.69 16.24 3.17
N GLN A 357 -0.32 16.70 1.99
CA GLN A 357 -1.28 17.15 0.98
C GLN A 357 -2.20 16.00 0.53
N ILE A 358 -1.66 14.80 0.29
CA ILE A 358 -2.47 13.61 -0.01
C ILE A 358 -3.43 13.31 1.14
N LEU A 359 -2.96 13.27 2.39
CA LEU A 359 -3.79 13.00 3.55
C LEU A 359 -4.91 14.04 3.72
N THR A 360 -4.60 15.32 3.48
CA THR A 360 -5.58 16.41 3.52
C THR A 360 -6.64 16.23 2.43
N SER A 361 -6.24 15.90 1.21
CA SER A 361 -7.15 15.64 0.10
C SER A 361 -8.06 14.44 0.38
N LEU A 362 -7.48 13.31 0.82
CA LEU A 362 -8.24 12.11 1.18
C LEU A 362 -9.22 12.33 2.35
N SER A 363 -8.92 13.29 3.23
CA SER A 363 -9.79 13.65 4.36
C SER A 363 -10.94 14.60 3.97
N SER A 364 -10.92 15.13 2.76
CA SER A 364 -11.96 16.06 2.28
C SER A 364 -13.26 15.33 1.92
N PRO A 365 -14.41 16.02 1.86
CA PRO A 365 -15.67 15.44 1.41
C PRO A 365 -15.64 14.87 -0.02
N GLU A 366 -14.68 15.27 -0.84
CA GLU A 366 -14.48 14.70 -2.18
C GLU A 366 -14.11 13.22 -2.10
N TYR A 367 -13.20 12.85 -1.19
CA TYR A 367 -12.67 11.48 -1.10
C TYR A 367 -13.13 10.73 0.14
N ARG A 368 -13.43 11.39 1.25
CA ARG A 368 -13.97 10.75 2.44
C ARG A 368 -15.49 10.61 2.33
N ALA A 369 -16.01 9.45 2.67
CA ALA A 369 -17.44 9.17 2.67
C ALA A 369 -18.19 10.01 3.73
N GLU A 370 -19.51 10.11 3.57
CA GLU A 370 -20.42 10.44 4.66
C GLU A 370 -20.59 9.22 5.57
N GLU A 371 -20.86 9.47 6.86
CA GLU A 371 -21.05 8.39 7.84
C GLU A 371 -22.24 7.49 7.47
N GLY A 372 -22.02 6.17 7.51
CA GLY A 372 -23.01 5.17 7.13
C GLY A 372 -23.29 5.06 5.62
N LYS A 373 -22.53 5.79 4.78
CA LYS A 373 -22.63 5.72 3.31
C LYS A 373 -21.44 4.94 2.72
N ASN A 374 -21.40 4.86 1.38
CA ASN A 374 -20.29 4.24 0.63
C ASN A 374 -20.05 2.78 1.00
N GLY A 375 -21.11 2.01 1.31
CA GLY A 375 -20.97 0.63 1.79
C GLY A 375 -20.15 0.50 3.08
N ASN A 376 -20.11 1.58 3.88
CA ASN A 376 -19.36 1.69 5.13
C ASN A 376 -17.82 1.71 4.97
N PHE A 377 -17.30 1.95 3.76
CA PHE A 377 -15.87 2.21 3.54
C PHE A 377 -15.54 3.69 3.82
N ILE A 378 -14.30 3.96 4.24
CA ILE A 378 -13.82 5.30 4.60
C ILE A 378 -13.65 6.17 3.35
N LEU A 379 -12.95 5.65 2.34
CA LEU A 379 -12.59 6.39 1.13
C LEU A 379 -13.43 5.99 -0.08
N LYS A 380 -13.69 6.98 -0.92
CA LYS A 380 -14.31 6.88 -2.24
C LYS A 380 -13.23 6.89 -3.34
N HIS A 381 -13.66 6.71 -4.59
CA HIS A 381 -12.87 7.01 -5.80
C HIS A 381 -11.55 6.24 -5.89
N SER A 382 -11.59 4.93 -5.65
CA SER A 382 -10.47 4.04 -5.96
C SER A 382 -10.73 3.25 -7.24
N THR A 383 -9.66 2.84 -7.90
CA THR A 383 -9.71 2.06 -9.14
C THR A 383 -8.86 0.80 -9.03
N GLY A 384 -9.51 -0.36 -8.99
CA GLY A 384 -8.85 -1.66 -8.85
C GLY A 384 -8.23 -2.14 -10.16
N ALA A 385 -9.05 -2.46 -11.16
CA ALA A 385 -8.56 -3.12 -12.36
C ALA A 385 -9.42 -2.83 -13.61
N ILE A 386 -9.28 -1.65 -14.21
CA ILE A 386 -9.98 -1.27 -15.45
C ILE A 386 -9.75 -2.27 -16.61
N PRO A 387 -8.53 -2.77 -16.86
CA PRO A 387 -8.32 -3.76 -17.92
C PRO A 387 -9.16 -5.01 -17.79
N HIS A 388 -9.49 -5.40 -16.56
CA HIS A 388 -10.42 -6.51 -16.25
C HIS A 388 -11.89 -6.08 -16.26
N GLY A 389 -12.18 -4.78 -16.29
CA GLY A 389 -13.53 -4.21 -16.19
C GLY A 389 -14.14 -4.40 -14.81
N SER A 390 -13.33 -4.31 -13.77
CA SER A 390 -13.75 -4.49 -12.37
C SER A 390 -13.21 -3.38 -11.49
N GLU A 391 -13.96 -3.07 -10.43
CA GLU A 391 -13.54 -2.14 -9.38
C GLU A 391 -13.17 -0.75 -9.91
N VAL A 392 -14.06 -0.16 -10.71
CA VAL A 392 -13.89 1.14 -11.34
C VAL A 392 -14.66 2.18 -10.55
N ASP A 393 -13.96 3.16 -10.00
CA ASP A 393 -14.52 4.26 -9.21
C ASP A 393 -15.37 3.77 -8.01
N VAL A 394 -14.79 2.92 -7.19
CA VAL A 394 -15.43 2.29 -6.02
C VAL A 394 -14.56 2.41 -4.77
N PRO A 395 -15.12 2.25 -3.56
CA PRO A 395 -14.31 2.08 -2.36
C PRO A 395 -13.57 0.76 -2.40
N LEU A 396 -12.35 0.75 -1.85
CA LEU A 396 -11.51 -0.44 -1.75
C LEU A 396 -10.89 -0.53 -0.35
N ILE A 397 -11.02 -1.69 0.29
CA ILE A 397 -10.62 -1.88 1.69
C ILE A 397 -9.14 -1.56 1.95
N TYR A 398 -8.26 -1.78 0.97
CA TYR A 398 -6.84 -1.46 1.10
C TYR A 398 -6.55 0.04 0.98
N ALA A 399 -7.43 0.83 0.35
CA ALA A 399 -7.34 2.28 0.41
C ALA A 399 -7.52 2.78 1.84
N ASP A 400 -8.52 2.26 2.53
CA ASP A 400 -8.81 2.59 3.94
C ASP A 400 -7.66 2.15 4.86
N TYR A 401 -7.11 0.95 4.64
CA TYR A 401 -6.00 0.43 5.43
C TYR A 401 -4.77 1.35 5.35
N TYR A 402 -4.30 1.65 4.14
CA TYR A 402 -3.11 2.49 3.96
C TYR A 402 -3.36 3.96 4.31
N PHE A 403 -4.58 4.44 4.22
CA PHE A 403 -4.95 5.76 4.72
C PHE A 403 -4.76 5.84 6.24
N LEU A 404 -5.26 4.87 7.00
CA LEU A 404 -5.10 4.84 8.46
C LEU A 404 -3.64 4.59 8.86
N GLU A 405 -2.91 3.75 8.13
CA GLU A 405 -1.46 3.58 8.35
C GLU A 405 -0.71 4.89 8.16
N ALA A 406 -1.00 5.63 7.08
CA ALA A 406 -0.37 6.91 6.81
C ALA A 406 -0.70 7.95 7.90
N LEU A 407 -1.94 7.98 8.38
CA LEU A 407 -2.33 8.84 9.52
C LEU A 407 -1.58 8.48 10.80
N LEU A 408 -1.39 7.18 11.11
CA LEU A 408 -0.59 6.76 12.26
C LEU A 408 0.88 7.16 12.12
N ARG A 409 1.48 6.96 10.94
CA ARG A 409 2.84 7.40 10.65
C ARG A 409 2.99 8.92 10.81
N TYR A 410 2.04 9.67 10.29
CA TYR A 410 2.01 11.12 10.43
C TYR A 410 1.83 11.55 11.89
N ASN A 411 0.91 10.92 12.63
CA ASN A 411 0.74 11.17 14.07
C ASN A 411 2.02 10.94 14.87
N ARG A 412 2.73 9.85 14.59
CA ARG A 412 4.00 9.57 15.26
C ARG A 412 5.05 10.61 14.91
N MET A 413 5.14 11.00 13.63
CA MET A 413 6.09 12.00 13.16
C MET A 413 5.90 13.37 13.85
N ILE A 414 4.65 13.90 13.90
CA ILE A 414 4.39 15.21 14.51
C ILE A 414 4.53 15.20 16.03
N ASN A 415 4.47 14.01 16.66
CA ASN A 415 4.67 13.81 18.09
C ASN A 415 6.08 13.29 18.42
N ASN A 416 7.03 13.40 17.49
CA ASN A 416 8.44 13.00 17.64
C ASN A 416 8.63 11.55 18.12
N LYS A 417 7.76 10.64 17.67
CA LYS A 417 7.84 9.20 17.92
C LYS A 417 8.44 8.49 16.69
N PRO A 418 9.05 7.32 16.85
CA PRO A 418 9.45 6.51 15.70
C PRO A 418 8.26 6.25 14.77
N ILE A 419 8.48 6.36 13.46
CA ILE A 419 7.41 6.22 12.46
C ILE A 419 6.86 4.78 12.42
N LEU A 420 7.69 3.82 12.79
CA LEU A 420 7.38 2.39 12.86
C LEU A 420 7.55 1.85 14.26
#